data_8b2c85fc1030954e1e3d38a4ea9fd67a
#
_entry.id   8b2c85fc1030954e1e3d38a4ea9fd67a
#
_cell.length_a   1.000
_cell.length_b   1.000
_cell.length_c   1.000
_cell.angle_alpha   90.00
_cell.angle_beta   90.00
_cell.angle_gamma   90.00
#
_symmetry.space_group_name_H-M   'P 1'
#
loop_
_entity.id
_entity.type
_entity.pdbx_description
1 polymer ?
#
loop_
_entity_poly.entity_id
_entity_poly.type
_entity_poly.pdbx_seq_one_letter_code
_entity_poly.pdbx_strand_id
1 'polypeptide(L)'
;MSAALALGQRAWVSARILWDAPFVVRFRGVLQALLATLLVVALISWNPADPSLNAASSADPTNWLGANGALFADLFMQSLGLAAWPCVLLLIAFGLAGAIGDAIQQRLKPTPLKALAATGGVLALSAGLSALTHPAAWPLAAGLGGLWGDAVVGLLKMACEALRIGGAAIIAAVLFLPLGLWGVGYAIGLRLADLGEAFAWTRSRRAPEPPK
;
A
#
# COMPACT_ATOMS: atom_id res chain seq x y z
N MET A 1 43.87 8.28 -6.43
CA MET A 1 42.64 7.76 -5.82
C MET A 1 43.03 7.19 -4.46
N SER A 2 42.56 7.74 -3.35
CA SER A 2 43.04 7.38 -2.01
C SER A 2 42.66 5.93 -1.63
N ALA A 3 43.50 5.23 -0.87
CA ALA A 3 43.23 3.87 -0.37
C ALA A 3 41.89 3.72 0.35
N ALA A 4 41.44 4.79 1.00
CA ALA A 4 40.12 4.87 1.65
C ALA A 4 38.96 4.74 0.66
N LEU A 5 39.07 5.37 -0.52
CA LEU A 5 38.02 5.25 -1.56
C LEU A 5 37.99 3.82 -2.15
N ALA A 6 39.13 3.18 -2.30
CA ALA A 6 39.20 1.79 -2.78
C ALA A 6 38.63 0.80 -1.75
N LEU A 7 38.86 1.01 -0.47
CA LEU A 7 38.25 0.23 0.61
C LEU A 7 36.74 0.42 0.68
N GLY A 8 36.26 1.65 0.58
CA GLY A 8 34.83 1.95 0.53
C GLY A 8 34.11 1.30 -0.65
N GLN A 9 34.72 1.34 -1.84
CA GLN A 9 34.19 0.67 -3.04
C GLN A 9 34.13 -0.85 -2.88
N ARG A 10 35.19 -1.47 -2.31
CA ARG A 10 35.20 -2.92 -2.05
C ARG A 10 34.13 -3.33 -1.02
N ALA A 11 34.01 -2.58 0.07
CA ALA A 11 32.98 -2.83 1.08
C ALA A 11 31.56 -2.71 0.48
N TRP A 12 31.32 -1.70 -0.36
CA TRP A 12 30.05 -1.52 -1.06
C TRP A 12 29.73 -2.68 -2.01
N VAL A 13 30.69 -3.12 -2.81
CA VAL A 13 30.53 -4.26 -3.73
C VAL A 13 30.24 -5.53 -2.95
N SER A 14 30.97 -5.81 -1.89
CA SER A 14 30.75 -6.99 -1.04
C SER A 14 29.39 -6.95 -0.35
N ALA A 15 28.96 -5.81 0.17
CA ALA A 15 27.64 -5.62 0.76
C ALA A 15 26.53 -5.87 -0.25
N ARG A 16 26.71 -5.37 -1.50
CA ARG A 16 25.74 -5.58 -2.58
C ARG A 16 25.63 -7.05 -2.99
N ILE A 17 26.77 -7.76 -3.11
CA ILE A 17 26.79 -9.19 -3.42
C ILE A 17 26.05 -10.00 -2.36
N LEU A 18 26.30 -9.70 -1.07
CA LEU A 18 25.60 -10.34 0.05
C LEU A 18 24.10 -10.00 0.04
N TRP A 19 23.75 -8.74 -0.24
CA TRP A 19 22.36 -8.28 -0.29
C TRP A 19 21.55 -8.96 -1.40
N ASP A 20 22.18 -9.25 -2.53
CA ASP A 20 21.57 -9.90 -3.69
C ASP A 20 21.71 -11.45 -3.65
N ALA A 21 22.36 -12.01 -2.61
CA ALA A 21 22.48 -13.44 -2.45
C ALA A 21 21.09 -14.11 -2.32
N PRO A 22 20.83 -15.22 -3.02
CA PRO A 22 19.51 -15.87 -3.06
C PRO A 22 18.92 -16.18 -1.69
N PHE A 23 19.75 -16.60 -0.74
CA PHE A 23 19.32 -16.84 0.64
C PHE A 23 18.84 -15.55 1.32
N VAL A 24 19.59 -14.44 1.19
CA VAL A 24 19.25 -13.16 1.80
C VAL A 24 17.97 -12.58 1.18
N VAL A 25 17.80 -12.72 -0.13
CA VAL A 25 16.58 -12.28 -0.83
C VAL A 25 15.37 -13.07 -0.31
N ARG A 26 15.47 -14.39 -0.20
CA ARG A 26 14.39 -15.24 0.33
C ARG A 26 14.10 -14.92 1.80
N PHE A 27 15.11 -14.79 2.62
CA PHE A 27 14.96 -14.46 4.04
C PHE A 27 14.23 -13.13 4.23
N ARG A 28 14.65 -12.08 3.50
CA ARG A 28 13.97 -10.77 3.54
C ARG A 28 12.54 -10.87 3.05
N GLY A 29 12.28 -11.64 1.99
CA GLY A 29 10.95 -11.87 1.45
C GLY A 29 10.02 -12.51 2.48
N VAL A 30 10.50 -13.57 3.15
CA VAL A 30 9.74 -14.25 4.23
C VAL A 30 9.49 -13.29 5.39
N LEU A 31 10.52 -12.58 5.86
CA LEU A 31 10.39 -11.62 6.96
C LEU A 31 9.39 -10.51 6.62
N GLN A 32 9.48 -9.94 5.42
CA GLN A 32 8.55 -8.92 4.94
C GLN A 32 7.11 -9.44 4.87
N ALA A 33 6.90 -10.63 4.30
CA ALA A 33 5.58 -11.24 4.21
C ALA A 33 4.98 -11.51 5.60
N LEU A 34 5.80 -12.02 6.54
CA LEU A 34 5.39 -12.25 7.92
C LEU A 34 4.98 -10.94 8.62
N LEU A 35 5.81 -9.90 8.56
CA LEU A 35 5.52 -8.60 9.17
C LEU A 35 4.26 -7.97 8.55
N ALA A 36 4.10 -8.06 7.23
CA ALA A 36 2.91 -7.57 6.56
C ALA A 36 1.65 -8.35 6.95
N THR A 37 1.76 -9.67 7.14
CA THR A 37 0.65 -10.50 7.63
C THR A 37 0.26 -10.13 9.06
N LEU A 38 1.23 -9.89 9.94
CA LEU A 38 0.96 -9.38 11.29
C LEU A 38 0.25 -8.02 11.24
N LEU A 39 0.65 -7.14 10.33
CA LEU A 39 -0.02 -5.86 10.14
C LEU A 39 -1.46 -6.02 9.61
N VAL A 40 -1.74 -7.00 8.74
CA VAL A 40 -3.13 -7.34 8.37
C VAL A 40 -3.94 -7.73 9.59
N VAL A 41 -3.40 -8.61 10.44
CA VAL A 41 -4.09 -9.04 11.68
C VAL A 41 -4.36 -7.85 12.60
N ALA A 42 -3.38 -6.95 12.73
CA ALA A 42 -3.54 -5.71 13.50
C ALA A 42 -4.65 -4.81 12.91
N LEU A 43 -4.69 -4.65 11.58
CA LEU A 43 -5.72 -3.83 10.92
C LEU A 43 -7.12 -4.45 10.98
N ILE A 44 -7.25 -5.79 10.88
CA ILE A 44 -8.55 -6.47 11.02
C ILE A 44 -9.14 -6.26 12.42
N SER A 45 -8.29 -6.27 13.44
CA SER A 45 -8.69 -6.07 14.83
C SER A 45 -8.48 -4.63 15.33
N TRP A 46 -8.35 -3.66 14.41
CA TRP A 46 -8.18 -2.27 14.78
C TRP A 46 -9.43 -1.71 15.45
N ASN A 47 -9.22 -1.05 16.58
CA ASN A 47 -10.23 -0.33 17.31
C ASN A 47 -9.70 1.09 17.63
N PRO A 48 -10.38 2.15 17.21
CA PRO A 48 -9.93 3.53 17.44
C PRO A 48 -9.93 3.94 18.93
N ALA A 49 -10.60 3.16 19.81
CA ALA A 49 -10.59 3.38 21.25
C ALA A 49 -9.42 2.71 21.98
N ASP A 50 -8.64 1.87 21.30
CA ASP A 50 -7.46 1.23 21.89
C ASP A 50 -6.36 2.26 22.21
N PRO A 51 -5.53 2.03 23.24
CA PRO A 51 -4.39 2.88 23.55
C PRO A 51 -3.44 2.98 22.35
N SER A 52 -3.16 4.20 21.90
CA SER A 52 -2.30 4.50 20.77
C SER A 52 -1.57 5.83 20.97
N LEU A 53 -0.83 6.31 19.96
CA LEU A 53 -0.19 7.62 20.01
C LEU A 53 -1.18 8.77 20.15
N ASN A 54 -2.41 8.60 19.67
CA ASN A 54 -3.45 9.64 19.67
C ASN A 54 -4.59 9.37 20.64
N ALA A 55 -4.72 8.15 21.16
CA ALA A 55 -5.72 7.78 22.13
C ALA A 55 -5.04 7.44 23.48
N ALA A 56 -5.09 8.39 24.41
CA ALA A 56 -4.67 8.14 25.80
C ALA A 56 -5.78 7.35 26.51
N SER A 57 -5.67 6.03 26.50
CA SER A 57 -6.58 5.13 27.19
C SER A 57 -5.82 4.32 28.22
N SER A 58 -6.40 4.12 29.42
CA SER A 58 -5.88 3.21 30.44
C SER A 58 -6.49 1.80 30.32
N ALA A 59 -7.36 1.59 29.34
CA ALA A 59 -7.98 0.29 29.09
C ALA A 59 -6.98 -0.68 28.43
N ASP A 60 -7.19 -1.98 28.64
CA ASP A 60 -6.43 -3.00 27.94
C ASP A 60 -6.76 -2.95 26.44
N PRO A 61 -5.77 -3.08 25.54
CA PRO A 61 -5.99 -3.05 24.12
C PRO A 61 -6.83 -4.26 23.66
N THR A 62 -7.83 -4.00 22.81
CA THR A 62 -8.69 -5.03 22.22
C THR A 62 -8.08 -5.66 20.96
N ASN A 63 -7.02 -5.05 20.41
CA ASN A 63 -6.32 -5.55 19.24
C ASN A 63 -5.72 -6.93 19.49
N TRP A 64 -5.87 -7.85 18.52
CA TRP A 64 -5.42 -9.24 18.65
C TRP A 64 -3.90 -9.39 18.84
N LEU A 65 -3.12 -8.41 18.48
CA LEU A 65 -1.66 -8.35 18.71
C LEU A 65 -1.30 -7.48 19.93
N GLY A 66 -2.27 -7.19 20.80
CA GLY A 66 -2.08 -6.36 21.99
C GLY A 66 -1.72 -4.92 21.68
N ALA A 67 -1.01 -4.25 22.60
CA ALA A 67 -0.68 -2.84 22.50
C ALA A 67 0.15 -2.48 21.24
N ASN A 68 1.08 -3.34 20.85
CA ASN A 68 1.86 -3.13 19.63
C ASN A 68 0.99 -3.19 18.37
N GLY A 69 0.04 -4.16 18.31
CA GLY A 69 -0.91 -4.25 17.21
C GLY A 69 -1.80 -3.02 17.11
N ALA A 70 -2.36 -2.57 18.25
CA ALA A 70 -3.16 -1.36 18.34
C ALA A 70 -2.39 -0.14 17.83
N LEU A 71 -1.14 0.03 18.30
CA LEU A 71 -0.27 1.14 17.90
C LEU A 71 -0.01 1.19 16.39
N PHE A 72 0.41 0.06 15.79
CA PHE A 72 0.71 0.00 14.36
C PHE A 72 -0.55 0.13 13.51
N ALA A 73 -1.66 -0.52 13.89
CA ALA A 73 -2.92 -0.41 13.18
C ALA A 73 -3.44 1.05 13.17
N ASP A 74 -3.39 1.71 14.33
CA ASP A 74 -3.81 3.09 14.46
C ASP A 74 -2.90 4.03 13.64
N LEU A 75 -1.58 3.85 13.69
CA LEU A 75 -0.62 4.61 12.89
C LEU A 75 -0.92 4.51 11.39
N PHE A 76 -1.20 3.30 10.88
CA PHE A 76 -1.53 3.09 9.47
C PHE A 76 -2.89 3.68 9.09
N MET A 77 -3.91 3.47 9.92
CA MET A 77 -5.24 4.02 9.69
C MET A 77 -5.26 5.53 9.76
N GLN A 78 -4.56 6.14 10.69
CA GLN A 78 -4.47 7.60 10.77
C GLN A 78 -3.65 8.19 9.64
N SER A 79 -2.56 7.54 9.25
CA SER A 79 -1.69 8.03 8.17
C SER A 79 -2.33 7.90 6.78
N LEU A 80 -2.86 6.73 6.45
CA LEU A 80 -3.29 6.35 5.10
C LEU A 80 -4.81 6.10 5.00
N GLY A 81 -5.51 6.02 6.13
CA GLY A 81 -6.92 5.64 6.14
C GLY A 81 -7.15 4.27 5.49
N LEU A 82 -8.16 4.16 4.65
CA LEU A 82 -8.46 2.92 3.91
C LEU A 82 -7.37 2.52 2.91
N ALA A 83 -6.50 3.45 2.49
CA ALA A 83 -5.34 3.12 1.65
C ALA A 83 -4.26 2.32 2.39
N ALA A 84 -4.36 2.15 3.71
CA ALA A 84 -3.54 1.21 4.46
C ALA A 84 -3.70 -0.24 3.96
N TRP A 85 -4.90 -0.65 3.51
CA TRP A 85 -5.16 -1.99 3.01
C TRP A 85 -4.39 -2.33 1.74
N PRO A 86 -4.48 -1.56 0.63
CA PRO A 86 -3.65 -1.81 -0.54
C PRO A 86 -2.15 -1.68 -0.23
N CYS A 87 -1.73 -0.82 0.69
CA CYS A 87 -0.34 -0.75 1.14
C CYS A 87 0.14 -2.09 1.71
N VAL A 88 -0.61 -2.66 2.64
CA VAL A 88 -0.24 -3.94 3.28
C VAL A 88 -0.29 -5.11 2.29
N LEU A 89 -1.28 -5.14 1.40
CA LEU A 89 -1.36 -6.14 0.34
C LEU A 89 -0.15 -6.08 -0.60
N LEU A 90 0.34 -4.88 -0.94
CA LEU A 90 1.58 -4.70 -1.70
C LEU A 90 2.80 -5.24 -0.95
N LEU A 91 2.89 -4.99 0.36
CA LEU A 91 3.98 -5.52 1.19
C LEU A 91 3.97 -7.04 1.22
N ILE A 92 2.79 -7.68 1.34
CA ILE A 92 2.65 -9.14 1.24
C ILE A 92 3.08 -9.62 -0.15
N ALA A 93 2.58 -9.03 -1.22
CA ALA A 93 2.88 -9.44 -2.58
C ALA A 93 4.38 -9.39 -2.88
N PHE A 94 5.06 -8.30 -2.50
CA PHE A 94 6.51 -8.18 -2.67
C PHE A 94 7.30 -9.13 -1.74
N GLY A 95 6.83 -9.35 -0.51
CA GLY A 95 7.42 -10.30 0.41
C GLY A 95 7.35 -11.72 -0.14
N LEU A 96 6.17 -12.16 -0.59
CA LEU A 96 5.98 -13.47 -1.19
C LEU A 96 6.78 -13.64 -2.48
N ALA A 97 6.86 -12.62 -3.33
CA ALA A 97 7.70 -12.65 -4.52
C ALA A 97 9.17 -12.89 -4.19
N GLY A 98 9.68 -12.24 -3.13
CA GLY A 98 11.04 -12.49 -2.64
C GLY A 98 11.24 -13.88 -2.06
N ALA A 99 10.21 -14.46 -1.41
CA ALA A 99 10.28 -15.74 -0.72
C ALA A 99 10.18 -16.96 -1.66
N ILE A 100 9.24 -16.93 -2.63
CA ILE A 100 8.81 -18.12 -3.40
C ILE A 100 9.69 -18.36 -4.63
N GLY A 101 10.42 -17.33 -5.17
CA GLY A 101 11.37 -17.52 -6.27
C GLY A 101 10.79 -17.31 -7.68
N ASP A 102 11.46 -17.87 -8.71
CA ASP A 102 11.59 -17.31 -10.05
C ASP A 102 10.30 -17.01 -10.86
N ALA A 103 9.27 -17.82 -10.80
CA ALA A 103 8.09 -17.64 -11.66
C ALA A 103 7.22 -16.45 -11.22
N ILE A 104 6.99 -16.27 -9.91
CA ILE A 104 6.26 -15.14 -9.34
C ILE A 104 7.17 -13.91 -9.28
N GLN A 105 8.46 -14.13 -9.02
CA GLN A 105 9.47 -13.10 -8.93
C GLN A 105 9.61 -12.30 -10.24
N GLN A 106 9.45 -12.91 -11.42
CA GLN A 106 9.54 -12.18 -12.68
C GLN A 106 8.45 -11.10 -12.83
N ARG A 107 7.22 -11.38 -12.43
CA ARG A 107 6.12 -10.40 -12.49
C ARG A 107 6.17 -9.38 -11.34
N LEU A 108 6.53 -9.82 -10.14
CA LEU A 108 6.51 -9.01 -8.91
C LEU A 108 7.90 -8.47 -8.50
N LYS A 109 8.96 -8.71 -9.31
CA LYS A 109 10.30 -8.25 -8.97
C LYS A 109 10.28 -6.75 -8.64
N PRO A 110 10.64 -6.37 -7.41
CA PRO A 110 10.64 -4.98 -7.00
C PRO A 110 11.73 -4.23 -7.78
N THR A 111 11.32 -3.49 -8.79
CA THR A 111 12.18 -2.52 -9.48
C THR A 111 11.99 -1.15 -8.82
N PRO A 112 12.97 -0.23 -8.92
CA PRO A 112 12.79 1.14 -8.42
C PRO A 112 11.52 1.80 -8.94
N LEU A 113 11.16 1.56 -10.21
CA LEU A 113 9.94 2.10 -10.82
C LEU A 113 8.68 1.50 -10.20
N LYS A 114 8.67 0.20 -9.91
CA LYS A 114 7.53 -0.44 -9.22
C LYS A 114 7.41 0.01 -7.76
N ALA A 115 8.53 0.22 -7.07
CA ALA A 115 8.51 0.78 -5.72
C ALA A 115 7.94 2.20 -5.73
N LEU A 116 8.36 3.03 -6.68
CA LEU A 116 7.81 4.37 -6.87
C LEU A 116 6.31 4.34 -7.20
N ALA A 117 5.90 3.45 -8.11
CA ALA A 117 4.50 3.27 -8.46
C ALA A 117 3.65 2.75 -7.30
N ALA A 118 4.19 1.84 -6.48
CA ALA A 118 3.53 1.36 -5.26
C ALA A 118 3.31 2.50 -4.26
N THR A 119 4.37 3.23 -3.93
CA THR A 119 4.30 4.35 -2.97
C THR A 119 3.40 5.46 -3.49
N GLY A 120 3.62 5.91 -4.74
CA GLY A 120 2.81 6.94 -5.37
C GLY A 120 1.35 6.50 -5.56
N GLY A 121 1.12 5.23 -5.89
CA GLY A 121 -0.21 4.64 -6.01
C GLY A 121 -0.98 4.63 -4.70
N VAL A 122 -0.34 4.22 -3.59
CA VAL A 122 -0.96 4.25 -2.25
C VAL A 122 -1.26 5.68 -1.82
N LEU A 123 -0.34 6.62 -2.01
CA LEU A 123 -0.57 8.03 -1.70
C LEU A 123 -1.67 8.66 -2.56
N ALA A 124 -1.73 8.31 -3.84
CA ALA A 124 -2.81 8.75 -4.72
C ALA A 124 -4.17 8.15 -4.29
N LEU A 125 -4.22 6.85 -3.92
CA LEU A 125 -5.45 6.27 -3.34
C LEU A 125 -5.86 6.97 -2.06
N SER A 126 -4.91 7.27 -1.16
CA SER A 126 -5.15 8.04 0.05
C SER A 126 -5.79 9.41 -0.29
N ALA A 127 -5.19 10.16 -1.23
CA ALA A 127 -5.74 11.45 -1.68
C ALA A 127 -7.13 11.31 -2.31
N GLY A 128 -7.33 10.34 -3.19
CA GLY A 128 -8.62 10.09 -3.82
C GLY A 128 -9.72 9.72 -2.83
N LEU A 129 -9.40 8.90 -1.82
CA LEU A 129 -10.30 8.53 -0.74
C LEU A 129 -10.65 9.72 0.16
N SER A 130 -9.69 10.59 0.49
CA SER A 130 -9.93 11.83 1.26
C SER A 130 -10.81 12.85 0.53
N ALA A 131 -10.92 12.74 -0.79
CA ALA A 131 -11.82 13.58 -1.56
C ALA A 131 -13.29 13.14 -1.47
N LEU A 132 -13.54 11.91 -0.98
CA LEU A 132 -14.89 11.38 -0.81
C LEU A 132 -15.45 11.79 0.55
N THR A 133 -16.77 11.95 0.60
CA THR A 133 -17.49 12.15 1.88
C THR A 133 -17.45 10.86 2.69
N HIS A 134 -17.19 10.97 3.97
CA HIS A 134 -17.21 9.83 4.89
C HIS A 134 -18.53 9.77 5.69
N PRO A 135 -18.96 8.57 6.12
CA PRO A 135 -20.11 8.41 6.99
C PRO A 135 -19.92 9.12 8.33
N ALA A 136 -21.02 9.53 8.98
CA ALA A 136 -20.96 10.14 10.31
C ALA A 136 -20.36 9.19 11.39
N ALA A 137 -20.44 7.89 11.16
CA ALA A 137 -19.83 6.87 12.02
C ALA A 137 -18.31 6.66 11.78
N TRP A 138 -17.68 7.41 10.86
CA TRP A 138 -16.24 7.31 10.63
C TRP A 138 -15.48 7.78 11.87
N PRO A 139 -14.60 6.93 12.46
CA PRO A 139 -14.08 7.19 13.81
C PRO A 139 -12.85 8.12 13.84
N LEU A 140 -12.25 8.42 12.69
CA LEU A 140 -11.05 9.25 12.64
C LEU A 140 -11.39 10.70 12.35
N ALA A 141 -10.59 11.62 12.88
CA ALA A 141 -10.67 13.05 12.58
C ALA A 141 -10.25 13.35 11.13
N ALA A 142 -9.36 12.55 10.57
CA ALA A 142 -8.97 12.61 9.16
C ALA A 142 -10.03 11.92 8.28
N GLY A 143 -10.10 12.31 7.00
CA GLY A 143 -10.96 11.66 6.01
C GLY A 143 -10.60 10.20 5.73
N LEU A 144 -11.32 9.57 4.78
CA LEU A 144 -11.15 8.15 4.44
C LEU A 144 -9.71 7.80 3.98
N GLY A 145 -8.95 8.77 3.51
CA GLY A 145 -7.55 8.60 3.07
C GLY A 145 -6.53 8.93 4.16
N GLY A 146 -6.96 9.27 5.37
CA GLY A 146 -6.07 9.62 6.46
C GLY A 146 -5.31 10.94 6.27
N LEU A 147 -4.33 11.18 7.12
CA LEU A 147 -3.57 12.43 7.17
C LEU A 147 -2.91 12.79 5.84
N TRP A 148 -2.26 11.81 5.19
CA TRP A 148 -1.57 12.07 3.92
C TRP A 148 -2.54 12.39 2.79
N GLY A 149 -3.70 11.70 2.75
CA GLY A 149 -4.75 12.00 1.79
C GLY A 149 -5.30 13.40 1.97
N ASP A 150 -5.62 13.78 3.21
CA ASP A 150 -6.14 15.10 3.53
C ASP A 150 -5.14 16.22 3.22
N ALA A 151 -3.84 15.97 3.48
CA ALA A 151 -2.79 16.92 3.14
C ALA A 151 -2.71 17.18 1.62
N VAL A 152 -2.72 16.10 0.80
CA VAL A 152 -2.68 16.24 -0.66
C VAL A 152 -3.93 16.94 -1.20
N VAL A 153 -5.12 16.57 -0.71
CA VAL A 153 -6.37 17.22 -1.11
C VAL A 153 -6.41 18.69 -0.65
N GLY A 154 -5.88 18.96 0.56
CA GLY A 154 -5.74 20.32 1.07
C GLY A 154 -4.89 21.21 0.17
N LEU A 155 -3.73 20.71 -0.26
CA LEU A 155 -2.87 21.41 -1.22
C LEU A 155 -3.58 21.66 -2.57
N LEU A 156 -4.30 20.66 -3.07
CA LEU A 156 -5.08 20.82 -4.31
C LEU A 156 -6.19 21.85 -4.15
N LYS A 157 -6.90 21.84 -3.01
CA LYS A 157 -7.93 22.86 -2.70
C LYS A 157 -7.34 24.27 -2.70
N MET A 158 -6.22 24.48 -2.04
CA MET A 158 -5.52 25.78 -2.04
C MET A 158 -5.15 26.23 -3.46
N ALA A 159 -4.63 25.32 -4.29
CA ALA A 159 -4.30 25.62 -5.70
C ALA A 159 -5.56 25.96 -6.53
N CYS A 160 -6.64 25.20 -6.37
CA CYS A 160 -7.91 25.47 -7.05
C CYS A 160 -8.51 26.82 -6.63
N GLU A 161 -8.47 27.16 -5.35
CA GLU A 161 -8.92 28.45 -4.82
C GLU A 161 -8.12 29.61 -5.41
N ALA A 162 -6.78 29.49 -5.47
CA ALA A 162 -5.90 30.50 -6.06
C ALA A 162 -6.22 30.73 -7.56
N LEU A 163 -6.60 29.67 -8.27
CA LEU A 163 -6.99 29.71 -9.68
C LEU A 163 -8.49 29.99 -9.88
N ARG A 164 -9.27 30.17 -8.81
CA ARG A 164 -10.73 30.33 -8.82
C ARG A 164 -11.48 29.17 -9.52
N ILE A 165 -10.94 27.94 -9.38
CA ILE A 165 -11.54 26.70 -9.93
C ILE A 165 -12.38 26.06 -8.82
N GLY A 166 -13.67 25.86 -9.05
CA GLY A 166 -14.55 25.13 -8.15
C GLY A 166 -14.38 23.60 -8.28
N GLY A 167 -14.91 22.85 -7.30
CA GLY A 167 -14.98 21.39 -7.38
C GLY A 167 -13.68 20.64 -7.12
N ALA A 168 -12.78 21.19 -6.33
CA ALA A 168 -11.48 20.59 -5.99
C ALA A 168 -11.59 19.13 -5.49
N ALA A 169 -12.62 18.79 -4.72
CA ALA A 169 -12.85 17.41 -4.26
C ALA A 169 -13.17 16.46 -5.42
N ILE A 170 -13.99 16.90 -6.38
CA ILE A 170 -14.32 16.09 -7.57
C ILE A 170 -13.06 15.91 -8.41
N ILE A 171 -12.29 16.98 -8.62
CA ILE A 171 -11.02 16.93 -9.36
C ILE A 171 -10.06 15.94 -8.68
N ALA A 172 -9.93 16.01 -7.35
CA ALA A 172 -9.09 15.10 -6.58
C ALA A 172 -9.54 13.64 -6.74
N ALA A 173 -10.83 13.35 -6.60
CA ALA A 173 -11.36 11.99 -6.75
C ALA A 173 -11.12 11.44 -8.17
N VAL A 174 -11.47 12.21 -9.21
CA VAL A 174 -11.33 11.80 -10.61
C VAL A 174 -9.87 11.62 -11.02
N LEU A 175 -8.96 12.40 -10.47
CA LEU A 175 -7.53 12.33 -10.78
C LEU A 175 -6.84 11.22 -9.98
N PHE A 176 -7.01 11.22 -8.65
CA PHE A 176 -6.20 10.40 -7.77
C PHE A 176 -6.69 8.95 -7.62
N LEU A 177 -8.01 8.67 -7.69
CA LEU A 177 -8.48 7.28 -7.61
C LEU A 177 -7.99 6.42 -8.78
N PRO A 178 -8.14 6.82 -10.05
CA PRO A 178 -7.62 6.03 -11.16
C PRO A 178 -6.10 5.94 -11.16
N LEU A 179 -5.41 7.05 -10.84
CA LEU A 179 -3.95 7.08 -10.75
C LEU A 179 -3.45 6.13 -9.66
N GLY A 180 -4.10 6.11 -8.51
CA GLY A 180 -3.76 5.22 -7.41
C GLY A 180 -4.00 3.76 -7.73
N LEU A 181 -5.16 3.43 -8.31
CA LEU A 181 -5.47 2.06 -8.78
C LEU A 181 -4.49 1.60 -9.85
N TRP A 182 -4.15 2.47 -10.80
CA TRP A 182 -3.15 2.17 -11.83
C TRP A 182 -1.77 1.93 -11.22
N GLY A 183 -1.32 2.80 -10.30
CA GLY A 183 -0.01 2.68 -9.64
C GLY A 183 0.12 1.39 -8.83
N VAL A 184 -0.90 1.04 -8.02
CA VAL A 184 -0.96 -0.22 -7.28
C VAL A 184 -1.01 -1.41 -8.24
N GLY A 185 -1.86 -1.37 -9.27
CA GLY A 185 -1.97 -2.41 -10.29
C GLY A 185 -0.65 -2.65 -11.03
N TYR A 186 0.01 -1.58 -11.46
CA TYR A 186 1.33 -1.67 -12.09
C TYR A 186 2.38 -2.28 -11.15
N ALA A 187 2.39 -1.89 -9.89
CA ALA A 187 3.32 -2.40 -8.89
C ALA A 187 3.21 -3.92 -8.72
N ILE A 188 2.00 -4.47 -8.68
CA ILE A 188 1.76 -5.92 -8.62
C ILE A 188 1.83 -6.61 -9.98
N GLY A 189 2.19 -5.88 -11.04
CA GLY A 189 2.37 -6.44 -12.38
C GLY A 189 1.07 -6.82 -13.10
N LEU A 190 -0.06 -6.21 -12.75
CA LEU A 190 -1.31 -6.35 -13.49
C LEU A 190 -1.15 -5.80 -14.91
N ARG A 191 -1.59 -6.57 -15.90
CA ARG A 191 -1.66 -6.18 -17.32
C ARG A 191 -3.12 -6.05 -17.73
N LEU A 192 -3.39 -5.15 -18.67
CA LEU A 192 -4.74 -5.02 -19.24
C LEU A 192 -5.25 -6.32 -19.85
N ALA A 193 -4.34 -7.16 -20.37
CA ALA A 193 -4.67 -8.49 -20.85
C ALA A 193 -5.24 -9.41 -19.75
N ASP A 194 -4.72 -9.34 -18.54
CA ASP A 194 -5.21 -10.14 -17.39
C ASP A 194 -6.67 -9.79 -17.07
N LEU A 195 -7.06 -8.51 -17.23
CA LEU A 195 -8.46 -8.07 -17.09
C LEU A 195 -9.33 -8.64 -18.20
N GLY A 196 -8.85 -8.65 -19.45
CA GLY A 196 -9.54 -9.25 -20.58
C GLY A 196 -9.81 -10.74 -20.37
N GLU A 197 -8.83 -11.48 -19.89
CA GLU A 197 -8.96 -12.90 -19.57
C GLU A 197 -9.97 -13.15 -18.43
N ALA A 198 -9.93 -12.34 -17.37
CA ALA A 198 -10.90 -12.41 -16.28
C ALA A 198 -12.34 -12.17 -16.78
N PHE A 199 -12.55 -11.18 -17.67
CA PHE A 199 -13.85 -10.94 -18.28
C PHE A 199 -14.28 -12.08 -19.22
N ALA A 200 -13.38 -12.65 -20.00
CA ALA A 200 -13.67 -13.78 -20.86
C ALA A 200 -14.09 -15.01 -20.03
N TRP A 201 -13.41 -15.28 -18.93
CA TRP A 201 -13.74 -16.37 -18.01
C TRP A 201 -15.13 -16.21 -17.37
N THR A 202 -15.51 -14.99 -16.96
CA THR A 202 -16.86 -14.74 -16.42
C THR A 202 -17.96 -14.89 -17.45
N ARG A 203 -17.68 -14.61 -18.71
CA ARG A 203 -18.62 -14.84 -19.82
C ARG A 203 -18.79 -16.33 -20.15
N SER A 204 -17.69 -17.11 -20.15
CA SER A 204 -17.73 -18.55 -20.44
C SER A 204 -18.52 -19.34 -19.41
N ARG A 205 -18.49 -18.91 -18.13
CA ARG A 205 -19.31 -19.53 -17.08
C ARG A 205 -20.82 -19.20 -17.15
N ARG A 206 -21.19 -18.15 -17.87
CA ARG A 206 -22.61 -17.76 -18.08
C ARG A 206 -23.21 -18.31 -19.35
N ALA A 207 -22.41 -18.95 -20.21
CA ALA A 207 -22.93 -19.63 -21.40
C ALA A 207 -23.73 -20.88 -20.95
N PRO A 208 -25.00 -21.05 -21.42
CA PRO A 208 -25.77 -22.26 -21.14
C PRO A 208 -25.03 -23.47 -21.72
N GLU A 209 -25.03 -24.58 -20.98
CA GLU A 209 -24.55 -25.85 -21.54
C GLU A 209 -25.32 -26.17 -22.84
N PRO A 210 -24.63 -26.61 -23.91
CA PRO A 210 -25.33 -27.04 -25.11
C PRO A 210 -26.27 -28.18 -24.76
N PRO A 211 -27.48 -28.24 -25.33
CA PRO A 211 -28.42 -29.34 -25.10
C PRO A 211 -27.77 -30.64 -25.50
N LYS A 212 -27.84 -31.68 -24.59
CA LYS A 212 -27.36 -33.02 -24.85
C LYS A 212 -28.20 -33.72 -25.90
#